data_94a0aa3c4aee7356a1ab1bc599e6beb9
#
_entry.id   94a0aa3c4aee7356a1ab1bc599e6beb9
#
_cell.length_a   1.000
_cell.length_b   1.000
_cell.length_c   1.000
_cell.angle_alpha   90.00
_cell.angle_beta   90.00
_cell.angle_gamma   90.00
#
_symmetry.space_group_name_H-M   'P 1'
#
loop_
_entity.id
_entity.type
_entity.pdbx_description
1 polymer ?
#
loop_
_entity_poly.entity_id
_entity_poly.type
_entity_poly.pdbx_seq_one_letter_code
_entity_poly.pdbx_strand_id
1 'polypeptide(L)'
;TGLLMAMAFIMFSFGGLELVGITAAEAAEPRKVIPKAINQVVYRVLIFYVGALTVLLSLYPWDQVLETLGASGDAYSGSPFVQIFALIGSDTAAQILNFVVLTAALSVYNSGVYCNSRMLYGLAEQGDAPKVLMKLNKQGVPLLALGVSALITMLAVVVNYVAPHEALELLFALVVASLMINWALISLTHLRFRKAMAEQGVVPSFKAFWSPLSNYLCLAFMAMIIFVMWMIPGIRASVIAIPVWVLIIYGFYRMRVARDRSLPVAQ
;
A
#
# COMPACT_ATOMS: atom_id res chain seq x y z
N THR A 1 11.33 7.58 -22.07
CA THR A 1 11.82 6.72 -20.97
C THR A 1 11.49 7.29 -19.60
N GLY A 2 11.69 8.62 -19.35
CA GLY A 2 11.43 9.23 -18.04
C GLY A 2 10.00 9.06 -17.50
N LEU A 3 8.98 9.23 -18.34
CA LEU A 3 7.58 9.04 -17.95
C LEU A 3 7.30 7.61 -17.45
N LEU A 4 7.82 6.60 -18.13
CA LEU A 4 7.65 5.20 -17.72
C LEU A 4 8.34 4.92 -16.37
N MET A 5 9.53 5.48 -16.15
CA MET A 5 10.21 5.38 -14.85
C MET A 5 9.40 6.06 -13.75
N ALA A 6 8.87 7.27 -14.00
CA ALA A 6 8.02 7.97 -13.05
C ALA A 6 6.77 7.16 -12.67
N MET A 7 6.18 6.37 -13.59
CA MET A 7 5.00 5.55 -13.30
C MET A 7 5.25 4.55 -12.18
N ALA A 8 6.44 3.94 -12.09
CA ALA A 8 6.78 3.02 -10.99
C ALA A 8 6.77 3.75 -9.63
N PHE A 9 7.26 4.99 -9.58
CA PHE A 9 7.22 5.81 -8.36
C PHE A 9 5.81 6.33 -8.05
N ILE A 10 5.05 6.69 -9.08
CA ILE A 10 3.67 7.15 -8.92
C ILE A 10 2.79 6.06 -8.27
N MET A 11 3.02 4.78 -8.57
CA MET A 11 2.26 3.68 -7.96
C MET A 11 2.33 3.69 -6.43
N PHE A 12 3.46 4.09 -5.85
CA PHE A 12 3.59 4.24 -4.40
C PHE A 12 2.60 5.27 -3.82
N SER A 13 2.37 6.37 -4.55
CA SER A 13 1.47 7.44 -4.11
C SER A 13 0.00 7.00 -3.97
N PHE A 14 -0.38 5.90 -4.62
CA PHE A 14 -1.72 5.32 -4.54
C PHE A 14 -1.82 4.17 -3.53
N GLY A 15 -0.72 3.81 -2.85
CA GLY A 15 -0.73 2.81 -1.79
C GLY A 15 -1.65 3.23 -0.65
N GLY A 16 -2.40 2.26 -0.10
CA GLY A 16 -3.36 2.49 0.98
C GLY A 16 -4.82 2.63 0.53
N LEU A 17 -5.11 2.71 -0.77
CA LEU A 17 -6.49 2.74 -1.26
C LEU A 17 -7.25 1.44 -0.91
N GLU A 18 -6.56 0.32 -0.86
CA GLU A 18 -7.08 -0.99 -0.47
C GLU A 18 -7.52 -1.08 0.98
N LEU A 19 -7.05 -0.17 1.85
CA LEU A 19 -7.40 -0.14 3.27
C LEU A 19 -8.90 0.06 3.50
N VAL A 20 -9.58 0.72 2.57
CA VAL A 20 -11.06 0.84 2.59
C VAL A 20 -11.73 -0.54 2.61
N GLY A 21 -11.16 -1.52 1.91
CA GLY A 21 -11.66 -2.90 1.92
C GLY A 21 -11.44 -3.60 3.27
N ILE A 22 -10.32 -3.35 3.94
CA ILE A 22 -9.99 -3.96 5.24
C ILE A 22 -10.92 -3.44 6.33
N THR A 23 -11.23 -2.14 6.33
CA THR A 23 -12.13 -1.52 7.30
C THR A 23 -13.61 -1.83 7.04
N ALA A 24 -13.94 -2.44 5.90
CA ALA A 24 -15.32 -2.78 5.54
C ALA A 24 -15.99 -3.71 6.56
N ALA A 25 -15.24 -4.63 7.16
CA ALA A 25 -15.73 -5.58 8.15
C ALA A 25 -16.17 -4.91 9.48
N GLU A 26 -15.66 -3.71 9.77
CA GLU A 26 -15.98 -2.95 10.98
C GLU A 26 -17.06 -1.88 10.76
N ALA A 27 -17.53 -1.69 9.52
CA ALA A 27 -18.57 -0.72 9.20
C ALA A 27 -19.95 -1.20 9.66
N ALA A 28 -20.71 -0.34 10.33
CA ALA A 28 -22.07 -0.68 10.80
C ALA A 28 -23.03 -1.02 9.65
N GLU A 29 -22.94 -0.32 8.51
CA GLU A 29 -23.74 -0.56 7.31
C GLU A 29 -22.85 -0.70 6.06
N PRO A 30 -22.09 -1.82 5.90
CA PRO A 30 -21.07 -1.94 4.84
C PRO A 30 -21.66 -1.77 3.43
N ARG A 31 -22.87 -2.26 3.19
CA ARG A 31 -23.55 -2.17 1.89
C ARG A 31 -23.81 -0.74 1.41
N LYS A 32 -23.92 0.22 2.33
CA LYS A 32 -24.14 1.65 2.01
C LYS A 32 -22.84 2.44 2.07
N VAL A 33 -22.03 2.19 3.12
CA VAL A 33 -20.84 2.99 3.42
C VAL A 33 -19.70 2.70 2.44
N ILE A 34 -19.45 1.43 2.10
CA ILE A 34 -18.31 1.05 1.26
C ILE A 34 -18.43 1.57 -0.18
N PRO A 35 -19.57 1.44 -0.90
CA PRO A 35 -19.71 2.03 -2.22
C PRO A 35 -19.49 3.55 -2.23
N LYS A 36 -20.01 4.25 -1.21
CA LYS A 36 -19.81 5.68 -1.05
C LYS A 36 -18.33 6.04 -0.81
N ALA A 37 -17.66 5.29 0.05
CA ALA A 37 -16.23 5.48 0.32
C ALA A 37 -15.38 5.27 -0.94
N ILE A 38 -15.62 4.20 -1.71
CA ILE A 38 -14.91 3.93 -2.97
C ILE A 38 -15.09 5.08 -3.96
N ASN A 39 -16.30 5.58 -4.15
CA ASN A 39 -16.56 6.69 -5.05
C ASN A 39 -15.87 7.98 -4.57
N GLN A 40 -15.86 8.25 -3.25
CA GLN A 40 -15.18 9.41 -2.68
C GLN A 40 -13.66 9.37 -2.89
N VAL A 41 -13.04 8.19 -2.97
CA VAL A 41 -11.60 8.05 -3.27
C VAL A 41 -11.27 8.67 -4.62
N VAL A 42 -12.09 8.45 -5.64
CA VAL A 42 -11.87 9.02 -6.99
C VAL A 42 -11.86 10.55 -6.93
N TYR A 43 -12.83 11.16 -6.26
CA TYR A 43 -12.89 12.62 -6.11
C TYR A 43 -11.71 13.16 -5.30
N ARG A 44 -11.27 12.44 -4.25
CA ARG A 44 -10.11 12.82 -3.47
C ARG A 44 -8.83 12.80 -4.30
N VAL A 45 -8.63 11.78 -5.12
CA VAL A 45 -7.49 11.70 -6.04
C VAL A 45 -7.52 12.89 -7.02
N LEU A 46 -8.65 13.17 -7.65
CA LEU A 46 -8.75 14.29 -8.60
C LEU A 46 -8.47 15.63 -7.93
N ILE A 47 -9.02 15.89 -6.75
CA ILE A 47 -8.88 17.18 -6.07
C ILE A 47 -7.50 17.32 -5.44
N PHE A 48 -7.07 16.35 -4.64
CA PHE A 48 -5.86 16.49 -3.82
C PHE A 48 -4.58 16.10 -4.54
N TYR A 49 -4.61 15.18 -5.51
CA TYR A 49 -3.41 14.86 -6.29
C TYR A 49 -3.32 15.76 -7.53
N VAL A 50 -4.30 15.69 -8.42
CA VAL A 50 -4.24 16.47 -9.67
C VAL A 50 -4.34 17.98 -9.38
N GLY A 51 -5.28 18.40 -8.54
CA GLY A 51 -5.45 19.81 -8.18
C GLY A 51 -4.24 20.39 -7.46
N ALA A 52 -3.71 19.69 -6.44
CA ALA A 52 -2.53 20.17 -5.70
C ALA A 52 -1.28 20.26 -6.60
N LEU A 53 -1.03 19.24 -7.46
CA LEU A 53 0.09 19.28 -8.40
C LEU A 53 -0.08 20.39 -9.45
N THR A 54 -1.30 20.63 -9.92
CA THR A 54 -1.57 21.72 -10.86
C THR A 54 -1.24 23.07 -10.24
N VAL A 55 -1.68 23.33 -9.01
CA VAL A 55 -1.37 24.56 -8.29
C VAL A 55 0.14 24.67 -8.04
N LEU A 56 0.77 23.61 -7.57
CA LEU A 56 2.20 23.58 -7.27
C LEU A 56 3.03 23.92 -8.52
N LEU A 57 2.78 23.25 -9.64
CA LEU A 57 3.52 23.47 -10.90
C LEU A 57 3.17 24.79 -11.59
N SER A 58 2.03 25.42 -11.25
CA SER A 58 1.68 26.77 -11.71
C SER A 58 2.44 27.85 -10.95
N LEU A 59 2.77 27.61 -9.69
CA LEU A 59 3.50 28.55 -8.83
C LEU A 59 5.02 28.35 -8.89
N TYR A 60 5.46 27.11 -9.10
CA TYR A 60 6.86 26.72 -9.04
C TYR A 60 7.22 25.89 -10.28
N PRO A 61 7.98 26.47 -11.24
CA PRO A 61 8.39 25.79 -12.46
C PRO A 61 9.16 24.51 -12.16
N TRP A 62 8.93 23.45 -12.93
CA TRP A 62 9.49 22.11 -12.70
C TRP A 62 11.04 22.07 -12.75
N ASP A 63 11.67 22.93 -13.55
CA ASP A 63 13.13 23.09 -13.64
C ASP A 63 13.72 23.59 -12.32
N GLN A 64 13.09 24.56 -11.66
CA GLN A 64 13.51 25.02 -10.34
C GLN A 64 13.31 23.94 -9.26
N VAL A 65 12.24 23.13 -9.36
CA VAL A 65 12.05 21.97 -8.47
C VAL A 65 13.23 20.99 -8.61
N LEU A 66 13.67 20.71 -9.84
CA LEU A 66 14.80 19.83 -10.10
C LEU A 66 16.13 20.40 -9.58
N GLU A 67 16.39 21.69 -9.79
CA GLU A 67 17.60 22.35 -9.27
C GLU A 67 17.67 22.26 -7.74
N THR A 68 16.55 22.53 -7.08
CA THR A 68 16.50 22.52 -5.61
C THR A 68 16.66 21.09 -5.04
N LEU A 69 16.05 20.08 -5.66
CA LEU A 69 16.21 18.69 -5.28
C LEU A 69 17.64 18.17 -5.58
N GLY A 70 18.25 18.63 -6.68
CA GLY A 70 19.62 18.27 -7.05
C GLY A 70 20.68 18.95 -6.20
N ALA A 71 20.47 20.21 -5.80
CA ALA A 71 21.41 20.97 -4.98
C ALA A 71 21.50 20.49 -3.52
N SER A 72 20.42 19.93 -2.99
CA SER A 72 20.37 19.51 -1.60
C SER A 72 21.12 18.20 -1.31
N GLY A 73 21.44 17.41 -2.32
CA GLY A 73 22.16 16.13 -2.15
C GLY A 73 21.45 15.09 -1.27
N ASP A 74 20.36 15.47 -0.66
CA ASP A 74 19.62 14.69 0.33
C ASP A 74 18.16 14.61 -0.10
N ALA A 75 17.67 13.42 -0.40
CA ALA A 75 16.27 13.18 -0.79
C ALA A 75 15.25 13.64 0.29
N TYR A 76 15.75 13.98 1.47
CA TYR A 76 14.95 14.41 2.62
C TYR A 76 14.96 15.92 2.87
N SER A 77 15.81 16.70 2.21
CA SER A 77 16.10 18.09 2.60
C SER A 77 15.05 19.11 2.22
N GLY A 78 13.90 18.72 1.72
CA GLY A 78 12.79 19.65 1.62
C GLY A 78 11.66 19.17 0.72
N SER A 79 10.49 19.00 1.30
CA SER A 79 9.26 18.87 0.52
C SER A 79 9.09 20.11 -0.38
N PRO A 80 8.85 19.96 -1.70
CA PRO A 80 8.55 21.10 -2.58
C PRO A 80 7.42 21.99 -2.06
N PHE A 81 6.46 21.42 -1.36
CA PHE A 81 5.38 22.17 -0.72
C PHE A 81 5.90 23.10 0.39
N VAL A 82 6.86 22.65 1.19
CA VAL A 82 7.46 23.47 2.27
C VAL A 82 8.31 24.59 1.67
N GLN A 83 9.07 24.28 0.62
CA GLN A 83 9.95 25.23 -0.05
C GLN A 83 9.18 26.38 -0.70
N ILE A 84 8.01 26.13 -1.31
CA ILE A 84 7.17 27.20 -1.87
C ILE A 84 6.81 28.23 -0.80
N PHE A 85 6.44 27.81 0.40
CA PHE A 85 6.11 28.72 1.49
C PHE A 85 7.33 29.50 2.01
N ALA A 86 8.50 28.87 2.02
CA ALA A 86 9.74 29.58 2.34
C ALA A 86 10.10 30.64 1.28
N LEU A 87 9.90 30.34 -0.02
CA LEU A 87 10.14 31.29 -1.11
C LEU A 87 9.19 32.49 -1.10
N ILE A 88 7.96 32.31 -0.63
CA ILE A 88 6.98 33.41 -0.45
C ILE A 88 7.36 34.29 0.76
N GLY A 89 8.45 33.96 1.47
CA GLY A 89 8.94 34.73 2.62
C GLY A 89 8.16 34.47 3.92
N SER A 90 7.46 33.36 4.00
CA SER A 90 6.68 32.98 5.19
C SER A 90 7.28 31.76 5.90
N ASP A 91 8.36 31.96 6.64
CA ASP A 91 9.00 30.91 7.44
C ASP A 91 8.03 30.23 8.40
N THR A 92 7.12 30.99 8.99
CA THR A 92 6.09 30.45 9.89
C THR A 92 5.17 29.49 9.17
N ALA A 93 4.71 29.80 7.96
CA ALA A 93 3.87 28.90 7.17
C ALA A 93 4.63 27.64 6.75
N ALA A 94 5.91 27.76 6.38
CA ALA A 94 6.78 26.63 6.08
C ALA A 94 6.93 25.69 7.29
N GLN A 95 7.13 26.22 8.50
CA GLN A 95 7.24 25.43 9.73
C GLN A 95 5.91 24.73 10.08
N ILE A 96 4.77 25.42 9.95
CA ILE A 96 3.44 24.83 10.15
C ILE A 96 3.22 23.68 9.17
N LEU A 97 3.55 23.87 7.90
CA LEU A 97 3.39 22.83 6.90
C LEU A 97 4.30 21.63 7.16
N ASN A 98 5.52 21.85 7.61
CA ASN A 98 6.46 20.79 7.99
C ASN A 98 5.88 19.97 9.17
N PHE A 99 5.29 20.61 10.16
CA PHE A 99 4.58 19.94 11.25
C PHE A 99 3.37 19.14 10.75
N VAL A 100 2.60 19.68 9.79
CA VAL A 100 1.48 18.96 9.14
C VAL A 100 1.98 17.71 8.41
N VAL A 101 3.09 17.80 7.67
CA VAL A 101 3.69 16.64 6.99
C VAL A 101 4.12 15.57 7.99
N LEU A 102 4.73 15.95 9.11
CA LEU A 102 5.10 15.03 10.18
C LEU A 102 3.88 14.32 10.76
N THR A 103 2.83 15.07 11.10
CA THR A 103 1.59 14.48 11.66
C THR A 103 0.87 13.60 10.66
N ALA A 104 0.89 13.95 9.36
CA ALA A 104 0.36 13.11 8.29
C ALA A 104 1.12 11.79 8.18
N ALA A 105 2.46 11.82 8.22
CA ALA A 105 3.30 10.61 8.19
C ALA A 105 2.99 9.68 9.39
N LEU A 106 2.87 10.24 10.60
CA LEU A 106 2.47 9.49 11.80
C LEU A 106 1.07 8.88 11.66
N SER A 107 0.13 9.59 11.06
CA SER A 107 -1.23 9.09 10.80
C SER A 107 -1.24 7.93 9.81
N VAL A 108 -0.46 8.03 8.72
CA VAL A 108 -0.30 6.95 7.74
C VAL A 108 0.32 5.72 8.38
N TYR A 109 1.38 5.89 9.17
CA TYR A 109 2.01 4.82 9.91
C TYR A 109 1.02 4.13 10.87
N ASN A 110 0.28 4.89 11.65
CA ASN A 110 -0.75 4.36 12.56
C ASN A 110 -1.82 3.55 11.81
N SER A 111 -2.27 4.03 10.66
CA SER A 111 -3.23 3.30 9.80
C SER A 111 -2.65 1.97 9.30
N GLY A 112 -1.38 1.95 8.89
CA GLY A 112 -0.69 0.73 8.48
C GLY A 112 -0.58 -0.30 9.62
N VAL A 113 -0.18 0.14 10.81
CA VAL A 113 -0.07 -0.72 12.00
C VAL A 113 -1.45 -1.29 12.40
N TYR A 114 -2.49 -0.46 12.36
CA TYR A 114 -3.87 -0.89 12.59
C TYR A 114 -4.28 -1.99 11.61
N CYS A 115 -4.15 -1.75 10.31
CA CYS A 115 -4.54 -2.71 9.28
C CYS A 115 -3.73 -4.01 9.38
N ASN A 116 -2.41 -3.94 9.57
CA ASN A 116 -1.56 -5.12 9.74
C ASN A 116 -1.99 -5.97 10.95
N SER A 117 -2.30 -5.34 12.08
CA SER A 117 -2.73 -6.07 13.28
C SER A 117 -4.06 -6.79 13.05
N ARG A 118 -5.00 -6.18 12.32
CA ARG A 118 -6.30 -6.79 11.97
C ARG A 118 -6.14 -7.91 10.95
N MET A 119 -5.28 -7.75 9.97
CA MET A 119 -4.96 -8.81 9.00
C MET A 119 -4.33 -10.03 9.66
N LEU A 120 -3.36 -9.83 10.57
CA LEU A 120 -2.75 -10.91 11.34
C LEU A 120 -3.77 -11.63 12.24
N TYR A 121 -4.67 -10.90 12.88
CA TYR A 121 -5.77 -11.46 13.65
C TYR A 121 -6.69 -12.30 12.76
N GLY A 122 -7.15 -11.78 11.62
CA GLY A 122 -8.01 -12.50 10.69
C GLY A 122 -7.36 -13.76 10.11
N LEU A 123 -6.06 -13.72 9.79
CA LEU A 123 -5.30 -14.89 9.36
C LEU A 123 -5.24 -15.95 10.47
N ALA A 124 -5.07 -15.53 11.73
CA ALA A 124 -5.07 -16.47 12.87
C ALA A 124 -6.45 -17.08 13.10
N GLU A 125 -7.53 -16.32 12.90
CA GLU A 125 -8.92 -16.80 13.00
C GLU A 125 -9.23 -17.84 11.91
N GLN A 126 -8.73 -17.64 10.71
CA GLN A 126 -8.83 -18.62 9.61
C GLN A 126 -7.88 -19.81 9.79
N GLY A 127 -7.04 -19.79 10.82
CA GLY A 127 -6.05 -20.83 11.10
C GLY A 127 -4.78 -20.71 10.23
N ASP A 128 -4.61 -19.63 9.45
CA ASP A 128 -3.45 -19.38 8.58
C ASP A 128 -2.26 -18.75 9.32
N ALA A 129 -2.46 -18.35 10.58
CA ALA A 129 -1.43 -17.82 11.46
C ALA A 129 -1.54 -18.43 12.87
N PRO A 130 -0.51 -18.29 13.73
CA PRO A 130 -0.54 -18.82 15.09
C PRO A 130 -1.72 -18.26 15.90
N LYS A 131 -2.49 -19.14 16.57
CA LYS A 131 -3.67 -18.76 17.38
C LYS A 131 -3.36 -17.74 18.48
N VAL A 132 -2.10 -17.62 18.90
CA VAL A 132 -1.69 -16.64 19.91
C VAL A 132 -1.96 -15.20 19.48
N LEU A 133 -1.98 -14.93 18.17
CA LEU A 133 -2.28 -13.60 17.59
C LEU A 133 -3.76 -13.20 17.76
N MET A 134 -4.64 -14.14 18.10
CA MET A 134 -6.05 -13.87 18.40
C MET A 134 -6.29 -13.34 19.81
N LYS A 135 -5.27 -13.31 20.67
CA LYS A 135 -5.43 -12.81 22.04
C LYS A 135 -5.71 -11.30 22.02
N LEU A 136 -6.90 -10.93 22.46
CA LEU A 136 -7.33 -9.54 22.62
C LEU A 136 -7.10 -9.08 24.05
N ASN A 137 -6.76 -7.80 24.23
CA ASN A 137 -6.78 -7.17 25.54
C ASN A 137 -8.21 -6.81 25.96
N LYS A 138 -8.38 -6.19 27.15
CA LYS A 138 -9.68 -5.75 27.69
C LYS A 138 -10.42 -4.74 26.78
N GLN A 139 -9.70 -4.08 25.87
CA GLN A 139 -10.23 -3.08 24.93
C GLN A 139 -10.48 -3.66 23.51
N GLY A 140 -10.33 -5.00 23.33
CA GLY A 140 -10.51 -5.64 22.02
C GLY A 140 -9.33 -5.44 21.04
N VAL A 141 -8.14 -5.07 21.53
CA VAL A 141 -6.96 -4.85 20.70
C VAL A 141 -6.06 -6.09 20.69
N PRO A 142 -5.63 -6.61 19.51
CA PRO A 142 -4.71 -7.74 19.41
C PRO A 142 -3.26 -7.29 19.64
N LEU A 143 -2.84 -7.18 20.91
CA LEU A 143 -1.53 -6.63 21.29
C LEU A 143 -0.34 -7.39 20.69
N LEU A 144 -0.43 -8.73 20.56
CA LEU A 144 0.65 -9.53 19.98
C LEU A 144 0.79 -9.27 18.47
N ALA A 145 -0.32 -9.13 17.75
CA ALA A 145 -0.29 -8.77 16.34
C ALA A 145 0.26 -7.35 16.13
N LEU A 146 -0.10 -6.43 17.04
CA LEU A 146 0.48 -5.08 17.07
C LEU A 146 1.99 -5.13 17.34
N GLY A 147 2.43 -5.97 18.29
CA GLY A 147 3.84 -6.16 18.61
C GLY A 147 4.66 -6.69 17.43
N VAL A 148 4.11 -7.61 16.62
CA VAL A 148 4.75 -8.08 15.39
C VAL A 148 4.93 -6.93 14.40
N SER A 149 3.91 -6.10 14.20
CA SER A 149 4.02 -4.92 13.31
C SER A 149 5.08 -3.92 13.83
N ALA A 150 5.12 -3.67 15.13
CA ALA A 150 6.11 -2.79 15.76
C ALA A 150 7.54 -3.34 15.59
N LEU A 151 7.72 -4.66 15.75
CA LEU A 151 9.03 -5.30 15.54
C LEU A 151 9.52 -5.14 14.10
N ILE A 152 8.65 -5.35 13.11
CA ILE A 152 9.01 -5.18 11.69
C ILE A 152 9.39 -3.72 11.42
N THR A 153 8.67 -2.76 12.00
CA THR A 153 9.02 -1.34 11.90
C THR A 153 10.39 -1.05 12.52
N MET A 154 10.66 -1.63 13.70
CA MET A 154 11.97 -1.47 14.35
C MET A 154 13.09 -2.01 13.48
N LEU A 155 12.89 -3.15 12.80
CA LEU A 155 13.86 -3.69 11.84
C LEU A 155 14.07 -2.73 10.66
N ALA A 156 13.02 -2.12 10.13
CA ALA A 156 13.14 -1.12 9.06
C ALA A 156 13.93 0.12 9.53
N VAL A 157 13.73 0.58 10.77
CA VAL A 157 14.50 1.67 11.38
C VAL A 157 15.97 1.29 11.51
N VAL A 158 16.28 0.07 11.96
CA VAL A 158 17.67 -0.43 12.05
C VAL A 158 18.32 -0.47 10.67
N VAL A 159 17.64 -0.97 9.65
CA VAL A 159 18.14 -0.98 8.27
C VAL A 159 18.46 0.44 7.79
N ASN A 160 17.54 1.38 8.06
CA ASN A 160 17.76 2.79 7.71
C ASN A 160 18.94 3.43 8.46
N TYR A 161 19.19 3.02 9.70
CA TYR A 161 20.33 3.51 10.49
C TYR A 161 21.67 2.95 9.99
N VAL A 162 21.69 1.67 9.60
CA VAL A 162 22.92 0.99 9.16
C VAL A 162 23.31 1.35 7.71
N ALA A 163 22.33 1.52 6.84
CA ALA A 163 22.53 1.80 5.42
C ALA A 163 21.57 2.90 4.91
N PRO A 164 21.73 4.15 5.37
CA PRO A 164 20.73 5.22 5.14
C PRO A 164 20.51 5.53 3.64
N HIS A 165 21.54 5.43 2.80
CA HIS A 165 21.43 5.73 1.37
C HIS A 165 20.75 4.61 0.57
N GLU A 166 20.90 3.36 0.98
CA GLU A 166 20.37 2.18 0.29
C GLU A 166 18.99 1.78 0.85
N ALA A 167 18.74 2.07 2.13
CA ALA A 167 17.54 1.66 2.84
C ALA A 167 16.26 2.23 2.21
N LEU A 168 16.27 3.51 1.83
CA LEU A 168 15.11 4.15 1.23
C LEU A 168 14.73 3.48 -0.09
N GLU A 169 15.72 3.27 -0.96
CA GLU A 169 15.51 2.64 -2.28
C GLU A 169 14.99 1.21 -2.14
N LEU A 170 15.61 0.43 -1.24
CA LEU A 170 15.22 -0.95 -0.97
C LEU A 170 13.81 -1.04 -0.38
N LEU A 171 13.51 -0.26 0.66
CA LEU A 171 12.21 -0.27 1.31
C LEU A 171 11.10 0.20 0.37
N PHE A 172 11.37 1.27 -0.40
CA PHE A 172 10.46 1.78 -1.42
C PHE A 172 10.14 0.70 -2.46
N ALA A 173 11.17 0.06 -2.97
CA ALA A 173 11.04 -0.97 -3.98
C ALA A 173 10.26 -2.20 -3.46
N LEU A 174 10.48 -2.62 -2.20
CA LEU A 174 9.70 -3.69 -1.57
C LEU A 174 8.23 -3.33 -1.39
N VAL A 175 7.94 -2.07 -1.02
CA VAL A 175 6.56 -1.59 -0.88
C VAL A 175 5.85 -1.62 -2.23
N VAL A 176 6.46 -1.07 -3.29
CA VAL A 176 5.85 -1.08 -4.64
C VAL A 176 5.61 -2.50 -5.12
N ALA A 177 6.58 -3.41 -4.95
CA ALA A 177 6.42 -4.82 -5.29
C ALA A 177 5.24 -5.47 -4.56
N SER A 178 5.10 -5.21 -3.25
CA SER A 178 4.01 -5.71 -2.42
C SER A 178 2.65 -5.18 -2.86
N LEU A 179 2.56 -3.88 -3.20
CA LEU A 179 1.36 -3.27 -3.75
C LEU A 179 0.94 -3.91 -5.07
N MET A 180 1.91 -4.17 -5.98
CA MET A 180 1.63 -4.83 -7.26
C MET A 180 1.03 -6.22 -7.06
N ILE A 181 1.60 -7.03 -6.16
CA ILE A 181 1.06 -8.35 -5.83
C ILE A 181 -0.36 -8.23 -5.27
N ASN A 182 -0.55 -7.34 -4.30
CA ASN A 182 -1.84 -7.17 -3.62
C ASN A 182 -2.94 -6.76 -4.61
N TRP A 183 -2.70 -5.75 -5.43
CA TRP A 183 -3.68 -5.27 -6.41
C TRP A 183 -3.94 -6.26 -7.54
N ALA A 184 -2.93 -7.03 -7.95
CA ALA A 184 -3.11 -8.14 -8.89
C ALA A 184 -4.03 -9.22 -8.30
N LEU A 185 -3.80 -9.61 -7.04
CA LEU A 185 -4.63 -10.58 -6.34
C LEU A 185 -6.05 -10.08 -6.14
N ILE A 186 -6.26 -8.80 -5.79
CA ILE A 186 -7.59 -8.19 -5.69
C ILE A 186 -8.31 -8.29 -7.04
N SER A 187 -7.64 -7.92 -8.14
CA SER A 187 -8.23 -7.95 -9.48
C SER A 187 -8.59 -9.39 -9.92
N LEU A 188 -7.71 -10.36 -9.68
CA LEU A 188 -7.95 -11.77 -9.99
C LEU A 188 -9.06 -12.36 -9.13
N THR A 189 -9.07 -12.04 -7.84
CA THR A 189 -10.12 -12.49 -6.90
C THR A 189 -11.48 -11.94 -7.31
N HIS A 190 -11.54 -10.66 -7.70
CA HIS A 190 -12.77 -10.06 -8.18
C HIS A 190 -13.30 -10.75 -9.44
N LEU A 191 -12.43 -11.08 -10.42
CA LEU A 191 -12.84 -11.82 -11.61
C LEU A 191 -13.42 -13.21 -11.26
N ARG A 192 -12.75 -13.94 -10.35
CA ARG A 192 -13.22 -15.26 -9.90
C ARG A 192 -14.51 -15.17 -9.10
N PHE A 193 -14.62 -14.18 -8.21
CA PHE A 193 -15.84 -13.91 -7.46
C PHE A 193 -17.03 -13.65 -8.39
N ARG A 194 -16.86 -12.78 -9.39
CA ARG A 194 -17.91 -12.47 -10.37
C ARG A 194 -18.35 -13.72 -11.14
N LYS A 195 -17.40 -14.58 -11.54
CA LYS A 195 -17.70 -15.83 -12.21
C LYS A 195 -18.50 -16.77 -11.31
N ALA A 196 -18.06 -16.98 -10.07
CA ALA A 196 -18.76 -17.83 -9.10
C ALA A 196 -20.17 -17.33 -8.78
N MET A 197 -20.37 -16.01 -8.65
CA MET A 197 -21.71 -15.43 -8.44
C MET A 197 -22.63 -15.64 -9.65
N ALA A 198 -22.11 -15.51 -10.86
CA ALA A 198 -22.86 -15.74 -12.09
C ALA A 198 -23.30 -17.22 -12.22
N GLU A 199 -22.41 -18.17 -11.86
CA GLU A 199 -22.73 -19.60 -11.82
C GLU A 199 -23.83 -19.94 -10.80
N GLN A 200 -23.92 -19.19 -9.72
CA GLN A 200 -24.96 -19.32 -8.69
C GLN A 200 -26.24 -18.53 -9.00
N GLY A 201 -26.30 -17.81 -10.13
CA GLY A 201 -27.42 -16.94 -10.49
C GLY A 201 -27.58 -15.69 -9.62
N VAL A 202 -26.57 -15.35 -8.80
CA VAL A 202 -26.61 -14.19 -7.90
C VAL A 202 -26.01 -12.97 -8.56
N VAL A 203 -26.76 -11.87 -8.57
CA VAL A 203 -26.28 -10.57 -9.07
C VAL A 203 -25.82 -9.72 -7.88
N PRO A 204 -24.50 -9.42 -7.75
CA PRO A 204 -24.00 -8.55 -6.71
C PRO A 204 -24.61 -7.14 -6.80
N SER A 205 -24.99 -6.56 -5.65
CA SER A 205 -25.59 -5.24 -5.56
C SER A 205 -24.67 -4.11 -6.03
N PHE A 206 -23.37 -4.25 -5.78
CA PHE A 206 -22.36 -3.30 -6.24
C PHE A 206 -21.63 -3.85 -7.47
N LYS A 207 -21.60 -3.06 -8.54
CA LYS A 207 -20.91 -3.43 -9.79
C LYS A 207 -19.71 -2.51 -9.96
N ALA A 208 -18.52 -3.10 -10.13
CA ALA A 208 -17.34 -2.35 -10.52
C ALA A 208 -17.52 -1.78 -11.94
N PHE A 209 -17.04 -0.55 -12.12
CA PHE A 209 -17.11 0.17 -13.40
C PHE A 209 -16.40 -0.62 -14.50
N TRP A 210 -17.05 -0.83 -15.63
CA TRP A 210 -16.55 -1.58 -16.79
C TRP A 210 -16.01 -2.99 -16.49
N SER A 211 -16.46 -3.64 -15.44
CA SER A 211 -16.09 -5.04 -15.20
C SER A 211 -16.67 -5.96 -16.31
N PRO A 212 -15.87 -6.92 -16.86
CA PRO A 212 -14.52 -7.36 -16.45
C PRO A 212 -13.37 -6.60 -17.11
N LEU A 213 -13.61 -5.70 -18.09
CA LEU A 213 -12.58 -5.00 -18.84
C LEU A 213 -11.63 -4.21 -17.92
N SER A 214 -12.17 -3.50 -16.93
CA SER A 214 -11.36 -2.76 -15.96
C SER A 214 -10.35 -3.63 -15.23
N ASN A 215 -10.72 -4.87 -14.87
CA ASN A 215 -9.80 -5.81 -14.22
C ASN A 215 -8.65 -6.22 -15.15
N TYR A 216 -8.94 -6.52 -16.43
CA TYR A 216 -7.90 -6.86 -17.39
C TYR A 216 -6.97 -5.68 -17.68
N LEU A 217 -7.52 -4.46 -17.78
CA LEU A 217 -6.71 -3.25 -17.93
C LEU A 217 -5.80 -3.02 -16.72
N CYS A 218 -6.33 -3.19 -15.50
CA CYS A 218 -5.51 -3.12 -14.28
C CYS A 218 -4.38 -4.16 -14.28
N LEU A 219 -4.68 -5.41 -14.63
CA LEU A 219 -3.66 -6.48 -14.69
C LEU A 219 -2.60 -6.18 -15.76
N ALA A 220 -3.02 -5.73 -16.94
CA ALA A 220 -2.10 -5.35 -18.02
C ALA A 220 -1.21 -4.16 -17.61
N PHE A 221 -1.79 -3.15 -16.94
CA PHE A 221 -1.06 -2.01 -16.43
C PHE A 221 -0.04 -2.43 -15.36
N MET A 222 -0.41 -3.29 -14.41
CA MET A 222 0.52 -3.82 -13.40
C MET A 222 1.65 -4.63 -14.04
N ALA A 223 1.35 -5.46 -15.06
CA ALA A 223 2.38 -6.19 -15.79
C ALA A 223 3.35 -5.24 -16.50
N MET A 224 2.83 -4.16 -17.08
CA MET A 224 3.65 -3.10 -17.68
C MET A 224 4.56 -2.43 -16.65
N ILE A 225 4.05 -2.09 -15.47
CA ILE A 225 4.85 -1.49 -14.39
C ILE A 225 5.96 -2.44 -13.92
N ILE A 226 5.65 -3.72 -13.72
CA ILE A 226 6.64 -4.75 -13.36
C ILE A 226 7.73 -4.84 -14.43
N PHE A 227 7.36 -4.79 -15.71
CA PHE A 227 8.33 -4.78 -16.81
C PHE A 227 9.21 -3.52 -16.79
N VAL A 228 8.64 -2.35 -16.53
CA VAL A 228 9.40 -1.10 -16.37
C VAL A 228 10.36 -1.18 -15.18
N MET A 229 9.89 -1.70 -14.03
CA MET A 229 10.74 -1.91 -12.85
C MET A 229 11.92 -2.87 -13.16
N TRP A 230 11.69 -3.89 -13.97
CA TRP A 230 12.76 -4.79 -14.43
C TRP A 230 13.83 -4.08 -15.26
N MET A 231 13.44 -3.04 -16.02
CA MET A 231 14.36 -2.25 -16.84
C MET A 231 15.22 -1.29 -16.02
N ILE A 232 14.83 -0.95 -14.79
CA ILE A 232 15.53 0.00 -13.92
C ILE A 232 16.47 -0.78 -12.97
N PRO A 233 17.80 -0.62 -13.10
CA PRO A 233 18.77 -1.41 -12.30
C PRO A 233 18.57 -1.28 -10.78
N GLY A 234 18.31 -0.09 -10.25
CA GLY A 234 18.16 0.18 -8.82
C GLY A 234 16.97 -0.53 -8.17
N ILE A 235 15.88 -0.75 -8.90
CA ILE A 235 14.66 -1.39 -8.37
C ILE A 235 14.40 -2.80 -8.91
N ARG A 236 15.26 -3.31 -9.80
CA ARG A 236 15.14 -4.67 -10.39
C ARG A 236 15.13 -5.77 -9.32
N ALA A 237 15.87 -5.61 -8.24
CA ALA A 237 15.91 -6.55 -7.13
C ALA A 237 14.50 -6.82 -6.54
N SER A 238 13.62 -5.82 -6.53
CA SER A 238 12.25 -5.95 -6.04
C SER A 238 11.38 -6.85 -6.91
N VAL A 239 11.60 -6.80 -8.23
CA VAL A 239 10.89 -7.68 -9.18
C VAL A 239 11.31 -9.14 -8.95
N ILE A 240 12.59 -9.38 -8.64
CA ILE A 240 13.08 -10.72 -8.29
C ILE A 240 12.53 -11.16 -6.93
N ALA A 241 12.38 -10.23 -5.98
CA ALA A 241 11.81 -10.53 -4.67
C ALA A 241 10.35 -11.02 -4.74
N ILE A 242 9.57 -10.59 -5.75
CA ILE A 242 8.16 -11.00 -5.93
C ILE A 242 8.00 -12.53 -6.01
N PRO A 243 8.61 -13.24 -6.98
CA PRO A 243 8.46 -14.68 -7.07
C PRO A 243 9.06 -15.42 -5.87
N VAL A 244 10.16 -14.90 -5.30
CA VAL A 244 10.77 -15.48 -4.08
C VAL A 244 9.78 -15.40 -2.93
N TRP A 245 9.14 -14.26 -2.71
CA TRP A 245 8.12 -14.07 -1.68
C TRP A 245 6.91 -14.99 -1.88
N VAL A 246 6.39 -15.09 -3.10
CA VAL A 246 5.29 -15.98 -3.43
C VAL A 246 5.65 -17.44 -3.18
N LEU A 247 6.87 -17.87 -3.53
CA LEU A 247 7.34 -19.23 -3.26
C LEU A 247 7.47 -19.51 -1.77
N ILE A 248 7.94 -18.56 -0.96
CA ILE A 248 8.00 -18.68 0.50
C ILE A 248 6.60 -18.88 1.08
N ILE A 249 5.64 -18.01 0.70
CA ILE A 249 4.24 -18.14 1.17
C ILE A 249 3.63 -19.47 0.73
N TYR A 250 3.85 -19.88 -0.52
CA TYR A 250 3.38 -21.15 -1.03
C TYR A 250 4.00 -22.34 -0.28
N GLY A 251 5.28 -22.26 0.06
CA GLY A 251 5.95 -23.27 0.88
C GLY A 251 5.30 -23.42 2.27
N PHE A 252 5.04 -22.32 2.96
CA PHE A 252 4.32 -22.33 4.24
C PHE A 252 2.91 -22.89 4.10
N TYR A 253 2.18 -22.50 3.06
CA TYR A 253 0.86 -23.07 2.78
C TYR A 253 0.91 -24.59 2.58
N ARG A 254 1.85 -25.09 1.79
CA ARG A 254 2.03 -26.55 1.56
C ARG A 254 2.37 -27.29 2.84
N MET A 255 3.26 -26.75 3.67
CA MET A 255 3.60 -27.36 4.97
C MET A 255 2.38 -27.44 5.87
N ARG A 256 1.55 -26.40 5.90
CA ARG A 256 0.30 -26.41 6.67
C ARG A 256 -0.68 -27.46 6.17
N VAL A 257 -0.98 -27.48 4.88
CA VAL A 257 -1.90 -28.47 4.29
C VAL A 257 -1.43 -29.90 4.54
N ALA A 258 -0.12 -30.14 4.48
CA ALA A 258 0.45 -31.44 4.81
C ALA A 258 0.23 -31.82 6.28
N ARG A 259 0.38 -30.84 7.20
CA ARG A 259 0.16 -31.05 8.64
C ARG A 259 -1.32 -31.30 8.95
N ASP A 260 -2.25 -30.59 8.32
CA ASP A 260 -3.68 -30.77 8.54
C ASP A 260 -4.17 -32.15 8.04
N ARG A 261 -3.56 -32.67 6.97
CA ARG A 261 -3.82 -34.03 6.47
C ARG A 261 -3.24 -35.14 7.36
N SER A 262 -2.24 -34.84 8.20
CA SER A 262 -1.60 -35.80 9.10
C SER A 262 -2.29 -35.90 10.47
N LEU A 263 -3.22 -35.00 10.79
CA LEU A 263 -4.01 -35.09 12.00
C LEU A 263 -5.13 -36.12 11.80
N PRO A 264 -5.26 -37.11 12.71
CA PRO A 264 -6.35 -38.07 12.63
C PRO A 264 -7.67 -37.32 12.76
N VAL A 265 -8.61 -37.65 11.85
CA VAL A 265 -10.00 -37.17 11.93
C VAL A 265 -10.51 -37.61 13.30
N ALA A 266 -10.66 -36.64 14.23
CA ALA A 266 -11.34 -36.92 15.48
C ALA A 266 -12.77 -37.31 15.13
N GLN A 267 -13.08 -38.59 15.35
CA GLN A 267 -14.41 -39.18 15.25
C GLN A 267 -15.30 -38.65 16.39
#